data_09a0d039da47c645ce6db05f807bf671
#
_entry.id   09a0d039da47c645ce6db05f807bf671
#
_cell.length_a   1.000
_cell.length_b   1.000
_cell.length_c   1.000
_cell.angle_alpha   90.00
_cell.angle_beta   90.00
_cell.angle_gamma   90.00
#
_symmetry.space_group_name_H-M   'P 1'
#
loop_
_entity.id
_entity.type
_entity.pdbx_description
1 polymer ?
#
loop_
_entity_poly.entity_id
_entity_poly.type
_entity_poly.pdbx_seq_one_letter_code
_entity_poly.pdbx_strand_id
1 'polypeptide(L)'
;NTVLLVGYQAYGTRGRSLLEGARTLKLFGQYVPVRAEVVNAQGFSVHADADETLQWLGAMSSPPGVCFVNHGEAHASATLCERITDELGWPAVVPRQGERVVVRPV
;
A
#
# COMPACT_ATOMS: atom_id res chain seq x y z
N ASN A 1 -23.71 -9.10 -14.51
CA ASN A 1 -22.28 -8.82 -14.74
C ASN A 1 -21.54 -8.74 -13.41
N THR A 2 -20.26 -9.05 -13.44
CA THR A 2 -19.41 -9.02 -12.27
C THR A 2 -18.13 -8.23 -12.59
N VAL A 3 -17.73 -7.35 -11.67
CA VAL A 3 -16.44 -6.68 -11.72
C VAL A 3 -15.54 -7.33 -10.68
N LEU A 4 -14.42 -7.87 -11.13
CA LEU A 4 -13.43 -8.50 -10.27
C LEU A 4 -12.26 -7.54 -10.06
N LEU A 5 -12.04 -7.10 -8.82
CA LEU A 5 -10.91 -6.25 -8.47
C LEU A 5 -9.78 -7.13 -7.96
N VAL A 6 -8.62 -7.00 -8.58
CA VAL A 6 -7.42 -7.78 -8.27
C VAL A 6 -6.31 -6.81 -7.87
N GLY A 7 -5.67 -7.09 -6.75
CA GLY A 7 -4.58 -6.27 -6.25
C GLY A 7 -5.06 -5.04 -5.47
N TYR A 8 -4.15 -4.10 -5.29
CA TYR A 8 -4.40 -2.91 -4.49
C TYR A 8 -5.12 -1.82 -5.30
N GLN A 9 -6.16 -1.24 -4.69
CA GLN A 9 -6.92 -0.14 -5.29
C GLN A 9 -6.58 1.16 -4.55
N ALA A 10 -5.85 2.04 -5.22
CA ALA A 10 -5.40 3.30 -4.63
C ALA A 10 -6.56 4.29 -4.42
N TYR A 11 -6.42 5.17 -3.45
CA TYR A 11 -7.36 6.26 -3.23
C TYR A 11 -7.48 7.14 -4.47
N GLY A 12 -8.68 7.62 -4.74
CA GLY A 12 -8.97 8.48 -5.89
C GLY A 12 -9.15 7.73 -7.20
N THR A 13 -9.01 6.41 -7.21
CA THR A 13 -9.26 5.61 -8.41
C THR A 13 -10.69 5.09 -8.45
N ARG A 14 -11.17 4.77 -9.66
CA ARG A 14 -12.49 4.16 -9.85
C ARG A 14 -12.58 2.79 -9.19
N GLY A 15 -11.50 2.00 -9.22
CA GLY A 15 -11.44 0.71 -8.55
C GLY A 15 -11.66 0.82 -7.06
N ARG A 16 -11.05 1.81 -6.42
CA ARG A 16 -11.25 2.07 -4.98
C ARG A 16 -12.68 2.50 -4.69
N SER A 17 -13.26 3.35 -5.53
CA SER A 17 -14.66 3.77 -5.38
C SER A 17 -15.62 2.58 -5.49
N LEU A 18 -15.39 1.66 -6.42
CA LEU A 18 -16.17 0.43 -6.53
C LEU A 18 -16.04 -0.44 -5.29
N LEU A 19 -14.82 -0.58 -4.78
CA LEU A 19 -14.56 -1.38 -3.58
C LEU A 19 -15.29 -0.81 -2.35
N GLU A 20 -15.40 0.51 -2.26
CA GLU A 20 -16.10 1.20 -1.16
C GLU A 20 -17.61 1.27 -1.34
N GLY A 21 -18.16 0.70 -2.42
CA GLY A 21 -19.59 0.59 -2.64
C GLY A 21 -20.21 1.74 -3.42
N ALA A 22 -19.46 2.40 -4.27
CA ALA A 22 -19.99 3.48 -5.12
C ALA A 22 -21.16 2.98 -5.97
N ARG A 23 -22.23 3.76 -6.01
CA ARG A 23 -23.44 3.43 -6.79
C ARG A 23 -23.37 3.94 -8.21
N THR A 24 -22.53 4.94 -8.47
CA THR A 24 -22.30 5.51 -9.80
C THR A 24 -20.83 5.77 -10.01
N LEU A 25 -20.38 5.69 -11.25
CA LEU A 25 -19.03 6.06 -11.65
C LEU A 25 -19.11 7.02 -12.84
N LYS A 26 -18.18 7.97 -12.88
CA LYS A 26 -18.02 8.86 -14.02
C LYS A 26 -17.11 8.20 -15.06
N LEU A 27 -17.68 7.87 -16.20
CA LEU A 27 -16.97 7.26 -17.34
C LEU A 27 -17.22 8.10 -18.59
N PHE A 28 -16.15 8.49 -19.27
CA PHE A 28 -16.22 9.30 -20.48
C PHE A 28 -17.11 10.55 -20.32
N GLY A 29 -17.00 11.22 -19.16
CA GLY A 29 -17.79 12.41 -18.89
C GLY A 29 -19.22 12.18 -18.42
N GLN A 30 -19.67 10.94 -18.32
CA GLN A 30 -21.04 10.59 -17.94
C GLN A 30 -21.05 9.77 -16.66
N TYR A 31 -22.06 9.99 -15.81
CA TYR A 31 -22.28 9.17 -14.62
C TYR A 31 -23.04 7.91 -14.99
N VAL A 32 -22.43 6.77 -14.77
CA VAL A 32 -23.00 5.45 -15.09
C VAL A 32 -23.33 4.72 -13.80
N PRO A 33 -24.58 4.19 -13.66
CA PRO A 33 -24.94 3.43 -12.46
C PRO A 33 -24.15 2.12 -12.37
N VAL A 34 -23.71 1.78 -11.18
CA VAL A 34 -23.03 0.50 -10.91
C VAL A 34 -24.10 -0.56 -10.63
N ARG A 35 -24.33 -1.43 -11.60
CA ARG A 35 -25.29 -2.54 -11.50
C ARG A 35 -24.61 -3.90 -11.40
N ALA A 36 -23.29 -3.94 -11.67
CA ALA A 36 -22.51 -5.16 -11.59
C ALA A 36 -22.21 -5.50 -10.12
N GLU A 37 -22.05 -6.78 -9.84
CA GLU A 37 -21.49 -7.25 -8.60
C GLU A 37 -20.00 -6.91 -8.56
N VAL A 38 -19.53 -6.37 -7.44
CA VAL A 38 -18.12 -6.03 -7.25
C VAL A 38 -17.50 -7.03 -6.28
N VAL A 39 -16.48 -7.74 -6.74
CA VAL A 39 -15.77 -8.75 -5.95
C VAL A 39 -14.31 -8.35 -5.82
N ASN A 40 -13.81 -8.39 -4.59
CA ASN A 40 -12.40 -8.13 -4.30
C ASN A 40 -11.66 -9.47 -4.14
N ALA A 41 -10.78 -9.78 -5.09
CA ALA A 41 -10.01 -11.02 -5.09
C ALA A 41 -8.66 -10.81 -4.40
N GLN A 42 -8.65 -10.77 -3.09
CA GLN A 42 -7.45 -10.49 -2.29
C GLN A 42 -6.33 -11.51 -2.50
N GLY A 43 -6.66 -12.77 -2.77
CA GLY A 43 -5.68 -13.82 -2.97
C GLY A 43 -4.83 -13.69 -4.23
N PHE A 44 -5.15 -12.75 -5.12
CA PHE A 44 -4.44 -12.52 -6.38
C PHE A 44 -3.54 -11.28 -6.36
N SER A 45 -3.37 -10.64 -5.19
CA SER A 45 -2.46 -9.52 -5.06
C SER A 45 -1.02 -9.99 -5.23
N VAL A 46 -0.24 -9.23 -6.04
CA VAL A 46 1.20 -9.47 -6.21
C VAL A 46 2.03 -8.72 -5.16
N HIS A 47 1.38 -7.89 -4.35
CA HIS A 47 2.05 -7.12 -3.30
C HIS A 47 1.96 -7.86 -1.97
N ALA A 48 3.07 -7.90 -1.25
CA ALA A 48 3.10 -8.43 0.10
C ALA A 48 2.27 -7.53 1.04
N ASP A 49 1.56 -8.13 2.00
CA ASP A 49 0.93 -7.36 3.06
C ASP A 49 1.97 -6.94 4.12
N ALA A 50 1.54 -6.17 5.12
CA ALA A 50 2.44 -5.66 6.16
C ALA A 50 3.10 -6.79 6.96
N ASP A 51 2.37 -7.85 7.29
CA ASP A 51 2.91 -8.98 8.05
C ASP A 51 3.97 -9.74 7.26
N GLU A 52 3.71 -10.00 5.99
CA GLU A 52 4.67 -10.65 5.09
C GLU A 52 5.93 -9.79 4.91
N THR A 53 5.76 -8.48 4.76
CA THR A 53 6.86 -7.53 4.64
C THR A 53 7.74 -7.55 5.89
N LEU A 54 7.15 -7.52 7.08
CA LEU A 54 7.88 -7.56 8.33
C LEU A 54 8.62 -8.89 8.52
N GLN A 55 8.01 -9.99 8.12
CA GLN A 55 8.64 -11.30 8.17
C GLN A 55 9.86 -11.37 7.25
N TRP A 56 9.73 -10.85 6.04
CA TRP A 56 10.83 -10.80 5.08
C TRP A 56 11.98 -9.91 5.57
N LEU A 57 11.67 -8.73 6.10
CA LEU A 57 12.66 -7.82 6.68
C LEU A 57 13.39 -8.46 7.86
N GLY A 58 12.64 -9.11 8.76
CA GLY A 58 13.19 -9.76 9.93
C GLY A 58 14.14 -10.92 9.64
N ALA A 59 14.14 -11.43 8.42
CA ALA A 59 15.07 -12.49 7.99
C ALA A 59 16.48 -11.98 7.66
N MET A 60 16.70 -10.67 7.66
CA MET A 60 18.03 -10.10 7.39
C MET A 60 19.00 -10.48 8.50
N SER A 61 20.25 -10.81 8.11
CA SER A 61 21.29 -11.26 9.04
C SER A 61 21.80 -10.17 9.97
N SER A 62 21.66 -8.90 9.56
CA SER A 62 22.04 -7.75 10.39
C SER A 62 21.08 -6.59 10.13
N PRO A 63 20.81 -5.74 11.14
CA PRO A 63 19.89 -4.62 10.95
C PRO A 63 20.49 -3.56 10.02
N PRO A 64 19.64 -2.87 9.24
CA PRO A 64 20.08 -1.73 8.45
C PRO A 64 20.34 -0.51 9.35
N GLY A 65 21.12 0.46 8.83
CA GLY A 65 21.29 1.75 9.50
C GLY A 65 20.00 2.54 9.55
N VAL A 66 19.19 2.47 8.50
CA VAL A 66 17.87 3.08 8.41
C VAL A 66 17.03 2.32 7.38
N CYS A 67 15.74 2.23 7.61
CA CYS A 67 14.78 1.66 6.68
C CYS A 67 13.89 2.77 6.12
N PHE A 68 13.89 2.94 4.80
CA PHE A 68 13.04 3.92 4.14
C PHE A 68 11.77 3.24 3.63
N VAL A 69 10.62 3.71 4.10
CA VAL A 69 9.31 3.24 3.65
C VAL A 69 8.81 4.18 2.57
N ASN A 70 8.76 3.71 1.34
CA ASN A 70 8.51 4.52 0.15
C ASN A 70 7.36 3.95 -0.68
N HIS A 71 6.76 4.81 -1.53
CA HIS A 71 5.70 4.44 -2.48
C HIS A 71 4.40 3.92 -1.86
N GLY A 72 4.14 4.21 -0.59
CA GLY A 72 2.89 3.85 0.06
C GLY A 72 1.96 5.05 0.27
N GLU A 73 0.71 4.77 0.59
CA GLU A 73 -0.20 5.79 1.09
C GLU A 73 0.28 6.29 2.45
N ALA A 74 0.04 7.58 2.75
CA ALA A 74 0.58 8.21 3.95
C ALA A 74 0.26 7.45 5.24
N HIS A 75 -1.00 7.05 5.42
CA HIS A 75 -1.43 6.30 6.62
C HIS A 75 -0.78 4.92 6.68
N ALA A 76 -0.78 4.19 5.58
CA ALA A 76 -0.20 2.85 5.52
C ALA A 76 1.31 2.88 5.72
N SER A 77 1.99 3.87 5.14
CA SER A 77 3.43 4.05 5.30
C SER A 77 3.80 4.39 6.74
N ALA A 78 3.05 5.27 7.38
CA ALA A 78 3.27 5.63 8.79
C ALA A 78 3.07 4.42 9.71
N THR A 79 2.02 3.64 9.49
CA THR A 79 1.74 2.43 10.27
C THR A 79 2.85 1.40 10.10
N LEU A 80 3.34 1.18 8.89
CA LEU A 80 4.43 0.26 8.63
C LEU A 80 5.73 0.72 9.30
N CYS A 81 6.04 2.02 9.25
CA CYS A 81 7.18 2.58 9.95
C CYS A 81 7.12 2.32 11.45
N GLU A 82 5.97 2.53 12.07
CA GLU A 82 5.77 2.25 13.50
C GLU A 82 6.00 0.78 13.82
N ARG A 83 5.48 -0.12 13.00
CA ARG A 83 5.64 -1.56 13.19
C ARG A 83 7.10 -1.98 13.03
N ILE A 84 7.82 -1.44 12.05
CA ILE A 84 9.25 -1.74 11.86
C ILE A 84 10.04 -1.30 13.10
N THR A 85 9.76 -0.11 13.60
CA THR A 85 10.43 0.40 14.78
C THR A 85 10.12 -0.43 16.02
N ASP A 86 8.84 -0.76 16.23
CA ASP A 86 8.40 -1.47 17.43
C ASP A 86 8.75 -2.96 17.42
N GLU A 87 8.56 -3.63 16.28
CA GLU A 87 8.71 -5.09 16.17
C GLU A 87 10.13 -5.52 15.81
N LEU A 88 10.85 -4.74 15.00
CA LEU A 88 12.21 -5.06 14.57
C LEU A 88 13.28 -4.22 15.26
N GLY A 89 12.89 -3.14 15.93
CA GLY A 89 13.81 -2.23 16.60
C GLY A 89 14.68 -1.43 15.63
N TRP A 90 14.27 -1.28 14.38
CA TRP A 90 15.05 -0.57 13.37
C TRP A 90 14.62 0.89 13.26
N PRO A 91 15.56 1.81 13.00
CA PRO A 91 15.18 3.16 12.57
C PRO A 91 14.45 3.07 11.23
N ALA A 92 13.23 3.60 11.18
CA ALA A 92 12.41 3.61 9.97
C ALA A 92 11.80 4.98 9.76
N VAL A 93 11.82 5.48 8.52
CA VAL A 93 11.30 6.79 8.16
C VAL A 93 10.52 6.72 6.85
N VAL A 94 9.54 7.60 6.70
CA VAL A 94 8.86 7.84 5.43
C VAL A 94 9.51 9.07 4.81
N PRO A 95 10.28 8.92 3.71
CA PRO A 95 10.93 10.08 3.09
C PRO A 95 9.90 10.98 2.43
N ARG A 96 10.16 12.28 2.40
CA ARG A 96 9.37 13.24 1.66
C ARG A 96 9.79 13.23 0.20
N GLN A 97 8.86 13.53 -0.70
CA GLN A 97 9.17 13.62 -2.11
C GLN A 97 10.26 14.68 -2.35
N GLY A 98 11.31 14.30 -3.10
CA GLY A 98 12.44 15.18 -3.38
C GLY A 98 13.43 15.33 -2.25
N GLU A 99 13.20 14.70 -1.09
CA GLU A 99 14.14 14.72 0.03
C GLU A 99 15.45 14.01 -0.34
N ARG A 100 16.54 14.61 0.05
CA ARG A 100 17.87 14.03 -0.13
C ARG A 100 18.38 13.50 1.21
N VAL A 101 18.92 12.30 1.18
CA VAL A 101 19.44 11.64 2.38
C VAL A 101 20.87 11.17 2.08
N VAL A 102 21.76 11.43 3.03
CA VAL A 102 23.13 10.93 2.95
C VAL A 102 23.17 9.52 3.53
N VAL A 103 23.47 8.54 2.69
CA VAL A 103 23.64 7.16 3.10
C VAL A 103 25.12 6.93 3.37
N ARG A 104 25.44 6.56 4.59
CA ARG A 104 26.83 6.26 4.98
C ARG A 104 27.06 4.75 4.95
N PRO A 105 28.21 4.30 4.45
CA PRO A 105 28.56 2.88 4.56
C PRO A 105 28.67 2.49 6.05
N VAL A 106 28.22 1.30 6.33
CA VAL A 106 28.22 0.72 7.69
C VAL A 106 29.57 0.01 7.92
#